data_979c959ba31fc182ede83ef2b28b6ffa
#
_entry.id   979c959ba31fc182ede83ef2b28b6ffa
#
_cell.length_a   1.000
_cell.length_b   1.000
_cell.length_c   1.000
_cell.angle_alpha   90.00
_cell.angle_beta   90.00
_cell.angle_gamma   90.00
#
_symmetry.space_group_name_H-M   'P 1'
#
loop_
_entity.id
_entity.type
_entity.pdbx_description
1 polymer ?
#
loop_
_entity_poly.entity_id
_entity_poly.type
_entity_poly.pdbx_seq_one_letter_code
_entity_poly.pdbx_strand_id
1 'polypeptide(L)'
;EGYLLFSNPHKYACSIEVRFTPVRVVCNNTLTYALNQYTQQSARLNHRQVFDAESVKETLGLASNFMQNYADVSKLLASKKYSKDSIKEYYNEVFPIAGDNKRLKDLSRNAEAALETVNTQPGANLSEGTWWSAFNSVTYLIDHELGVSQDTRLQSAWFGKGRQKKVSALAKAKDYAMAA
;
A
#
# COMPACT_ATOMS: atom_id res chain seq x y z
N GLU A 1 7.30 1.94 4.65
CA GLU A 1 8.74 1.89 4.36
C GLU A 1 8.97 1.56 2.89
N GLY A 2 10.05 2.09 2.29
CA GLY A 2 10.46 1.80 0.93
C GLY A 2 11.94 1.46 0.88
N TYR A 3 12.32 0.62 -0.05
CA TYR A 3 13.68 0.12 -0.20
C TYR A 3 14.17 0.35 -1.62
N LEU A 4 15.46 0.62 -1.77
CA LEU A 4 16.15 0.57 -3.05
C LEU A 4 16.80 -0.80 -3.18
N LEU A 5 16.34 -1.58 -4.16
CA LEU A 5 16.92 -2.86 -4.49
C LEU A 5 17.92 -2.68 -5.64
N PHE A 6 19.14 -3.08 -5.39
CA PHE A 6 20.18 -3.23 -6.41
C PHE A 6 20.43 -4.72 -6.63
N SER A 7 20.19 -5.19 -7.85
CA SER A 7 20.40 -6.58 -8.24
C SER A 7 21.44 -6.64 -9.35
N ASN A 8 22.52 -7.37 -9.12
CA ASN A 8 23.60 -7.62 -10.08
C ASN A 8 23.80 -9.12 -10.30
N PRO A 9 22.94 -9.78 -11.11
CA PRO A 9 23.08 -11.19 -11.38
C PRO A 9 24.27 -11.45 -12.31
N HIS A 10 25.23 -12.27 -11.86
CA HIS A 10 26.35 -12.74 -12.68
C HIS A 10 25.97 -13.92 -13.59
N LYS A 11 24.83 -13.81 -14.27
CA LYS A 11 24.31 -14.85 -15.15
C LYS A 11 24.17 -14.29 -16.57
N TYR A 12 24.47 -15.13 -17.56
CA TYR A 12 24.31 -14.76 -18.97
C TYR A 12 22.88 -14.29 -19.27
N ALA A 13 22.77 -13.26 -20.09
CA ALA A 13 21.50 -12.61 -20.47
C ALA A 13 20.71 -11.94 -19.32
N CYS A 14 21.28 -11.79 -18.13
CA CYS A 14 20.68 -10.98 -17.07
C CYS A 14 21.22 -9.56 -17.09
N SER A 15 20.40 -8.61 -16.66
CA SER A 15 20.75 -7.18 -16.55
C SER A 15 21.01 -6.81 -15.09
N ILE A 16 21.84 -5.81 -14.86
CA ILE A 16 21.87 -5.10 -13.57
C ILE A 16 20.54 -4.36 -13.45
N GLU A 17 19.91 -4.43 -12.31
CA GLU A 17 18.65 -3.76 -12.08
C GLU A 17 18.69 -2.97 -10.77
N VAL A 18 18.30 -1.69 -10.86
CA VAL A 18 18.06 -0.83 -9.72
C VAL A 18 16.58 -0.48 -9.70
N ARG A 19 15.90 -0.77 -8.59
CA ARG A 19 14.47 -0.47 -8.46
C ARG A 19 14.08 -0.05 -7.06
N PHE A 20 13.05 0.79 -7.00
CA PHE A 20 12.36 1.07 -5.76
C PHE A 20 11.32 -0.03 -5.50
N THR A 21 11.30 -0.55 -4.26
CA THR A 21 10.36 -1.60 -3.86
C THR A 21 9.89 -1.40 -2.42
N PRO A 22 8.63 -1.64 -2.10
CA PRO A 22 8.17 -1.70 -0.72
C PRO A 22 8.55 -3.02 -0.01
N VAL A 23 9.12 -3.98 -0.75
CA VAL A 23 9.51 -5.29 -0.23
C VAL A 23 10.88 -5.22 0.42
N ARG A 24 10.97 -5.49 1.72
CA ARG A 24 12.24 -5.74 2.39
C ARG A 24 12.79 -7.09 1.95
N VAL A 25 13.88 -7.07 1.20
CA VAL A 25 14.54 -8.30 0.74
C VAL A 25 15.40 -8.88 1.86
N VAL A 26 15.01 -10.06 2.35
CA VAL A 26 15.72 -10.79 3.42
C VAL A 26 16.07 -12.22 3.03
N CYS A 27 15.50 -12.75 1.93
CA CYS A 27 15.75 -14.09 1.40
C CYS A 27 15.40 -14.14 -0.09
N ASN A 28 15.71 -15.27 -0.76
CA ASN A 28 15.41 -15.47 -2.18
C ASN A 28 13.92 -15.32 -2.52
N ASN A 29 13.02 -15.72 -1.64
CA ASN A 29 11.60 -15.57 -1.89
C ASN A 29 11.19 -14.09 -1.94
N THR A 30 11.62 -13.29 -0.98
CA THR A 30 11.36 -11.85 -0.96
C THR A 30 12.08 -11.12 -2.09
N LEU A 31 13.27 -11.58 -2.50
CA LEU A 31 13.96 -11.08 -3.70
C LEU A 31 13.13 -11.37 -4.96
N THR A 32 12.65 -12.60 -5.13
CA THR A 32 11.80 -12.98 -6.26
C THR A 32 10.52 -12.14 -6.29
N TYR A 33 9.89 -11.91 -5.15
CA TYR A 33 8.73 -11.02 -5.07
C TYR A 33 9.08 -9.57 -5.46
N ALA A 34 10.17 -9.03 -4.96
CA ALA A 34 10.62 -7.69 -5.30
C ALA A 34 10.93 -7.53 -6.79
N LEU A 35 11.56 -8.53 -7.41
CA LEU A 35 11.91 -8.53 -8.84
C LEU A 35 10.70 -8.74 -9.77
N ASN A 36 9.70 -9.49 -9.35
CA ASN A 36 8.49 -9.74 -10.13
C ASN A 36 7.47 -8.60 -10.08
N GLN A 37 7.69 -7.60 -9.24
CA GLN A 37 6.82 -6.42 -9.23
C GLN A 37 7.02 -5.60 -10.50
N TYR A 38 5.91 -5.28 -11.18
CA TYR A 38 5.94 -4.19 -12.15
C TYR A 38 6.09 -2.87 -11.39
N THR A 39 7.20 -2.18 -11.61
CA THR A 39 7.42 -0.84 -11.09
C THR A 39 7.89 0.06 -12.22
N GLN A 40 7.29 1.24 -12.31
CA GLN A 40 7.75 2.30 -13.23
C GLN A 40 9.08 2.93 -12.76
N GLN A 41 9.49 2.63 -11.53
CA GLN A 41 10.68 3.18 -10.88
C GLN A 41 11.79 2.13 -10.86
N SER A 42 12.22 1.72 -12.04
CA SER A 42 13.34 0.79 -12.20
C SER A 42 14.22 1.18 -13.38
N ALA A 43 15.53 1.13 -13.18
CA ALA A 43 16.54 1.22 -14.23
C ALA A 43 17.14 -0.16 -14.48
N ARG A 44 17.26 -0.55 -15.75
CA ARG A 44 17.92 -1.78 -16.19
C ARG A 44 19.15 -1.42 -17.01
N LEU A 45 20.27 -1.99 -16.62
CA LEU A 45 21.57 -1.77 -17.26
C LEU A 45 22.11 -3.10 -17.76
N ASN A 46 22.52 -3.14 -19.04
CA ASN A 46 23.19 -4.30 -19.59
C ASN A 46 24.65 -4.32 -19.09
N HIS A 47 25.19 -5.48 -18.72
CA HIS A 47 26.58 -5.63 -18.30
C HIS A 47 27.60 -5.19 -19.35
N ARG A 48 27.20 -5.08 -20.62
CA ARG A 48 28.06 -4.62 -21.73
C ARG A 48 27.97 -3.12 -21.99
N GLN A 49 27.03 -2.42 -21.33
CA GLN A 49 26.89 -0.97 -21.45
C GLN A 49 27.72 -0.26 -20.38
N VAL A 50 28.20 0.92 -20.71
CA VAL A 50 28.81 1.79 -19.71
C VAL A 50 27.76 2.11 -18.64
N PHE A 51 28.14 2.07 -17.39
CA PHE A 51 27.27 2.41 -16.28
C PHE A 51 26.77 3.84 -16.43
N ASP A 52 25.48 4.00 -16.62
CA ASP A 52 24.85 5.30 -16.73
C ASP A 52 24.38 5.79 -15.35
N ALA A 53 25.22 6.61 -14.75
CA ALA A 53 24.96 7.20 -13.42
C ALA A 53 23.74 8.15 -13.44
N GLU A 54 23.48 8.81 -14.56
CA GLU A 54 22.33 9.74 -14.66
C GLU A 54 21.00 9.00 -14.68
N SER A 55 20.89 7.88 -15.38
CA SER A 55 19.72 7.01 -15.35
C SER A 55 19.42 6.47 -13.94
N VAL A 56 20.46 6.15 -13.16
CA VAL A 56 20.32 5.72 -11.77
C VAL A 56 19.85 6.89 -10.89
N LYS A 57 20.43 8.08 -11.07
CA LYS A 57 20.00 9.29 -10.34
C LYS A 57 18.53 9.65 -10.63
N GLU A 58 18.11 9.56 -11.89
CA GLU A 58 16.74 9.79 -12.26
C GLU A 58 15.80 8.81 -11.56
N THR A 59 16.15 7.51 -11.54
CA THR A 59 15.39 6.48 -10.80
C THR A 59 15.34 6.79 -9.31
N LEU A 60 16.42 7.27 -8.71
CA LEU A 60 16.48 7.69 -7.31
C LEU A 60 15.63 8.95 -7.07
N GLY A 61 15.65 9.91 -8.01
CA GLY A 61 14.82 11.11 -7.97
C GLY A 61 13.32 10.78 -7.97
N LEU A 62 12.91 9.85 -8.82
CA LEU A 62 11.52 9.35 -8.83
C LEU A 62 11.13 8.68 -7.50
N ALA A 63 12.04 7.90 -6.90
CA ALA A 63 11.81 7.30 -5.59
C ALA A 63 11.66 8.37 -4.48
N SER A 64 12.49 9.40 -4.50
CA SER A 64 12.40 10.54 -3.56
C SER A 64 11.08 11.28 -3.70
N ASN A 65 10.64 11.57 -4.92
CA ASN A 65 9.36 12.20 -5.19
C ASN A 65 8.17 11.35 -4.71
N PHE A 66 8.26 10.03 -4.91
CA PHE A 66 7.24 9.12 -4.41
C PHE A 66 7.15 9.16 -2.87
N MET A 67 8.29 9.12 -2.18
CA MET A 67 8.34 9.20 -0.72
C MET A 67 7.83 10.54 -0.20
N GLN A 68 8.16 11.64 -0.88
CA GLN A 68 7.65 12.96 -0.54
C GLN A 68 6.13 13.04 -0.71
N ASN A 69 5.59 12.59 -1.84
CA ASN A 69 4.15 12.53 -2.07
C ASN A 69 3.43 11.67 -1.03
N TYR A 70 4.03 10.53 -0.64
CA TYR A 70 3.48 9.68 0.42
C TYR A 70 3.47 10.41 1.77
N ALA A 71 4.56 11.09 2.11
CA ALA A 71 4.66 11.88 3.35
C ALA A 71 3.62 13.02 3.37
N ASP A 72 3.40 13.71 2.27
CA ASP A 72 2.42 14.80 2.16
C ASP A 72 0.99 14.28 2.30
N VAL A 73 0.67 13.15 1.65
CA VAL A 73 -0.62 12.50 1.80
C VAL A 73 -0.84 12.02 3.24
N SER A 74 0.15 11.40 3.87
CA SER A 74 0.01 10.93 5.26
C SER A 74 -0.19 12.09 6.24
N LYS A 75 0.49 13.21 6.05
CA LYS A 75 0.30 14.44 6.84
C LYS A 75 -1.11 15.02 6.64
N LEU A 76 -1.58 15.08 5.39
CA LEU A 76 -2.95 15.52 5.09
C LEU A 76 -3.97 14.68 5.84
N LEU A 77 -3.91 13.34 5.69
CA LEU A 77 -4.84 12.43 6.34
C LEU A 77 -4.76 12.48 7.87
N ALA A 78 -3.56 12.67 8.44
CA ALA A 78 -3.37 12.80 9.89
C ALA A 78 -3.86 14.15 10.45
N SER A 79 -3.93 15.19 9.63
CA SER A 79 -4.40 16.51 10.04
C SER A 79 -5.93 16.65 10.04
N LYS A 80 -6.65 15.73 9.38
CA LYS A 80 -8.08 15.80 9.16
C LYS A 80 -8.82 14.72 9.93
N LYS A 81 -9.83 15.13 10.72
CA LYS A 81 -10.66 14.23 11.53
C LYS A 81 -11.88 13.76 10.75
N TYR A 82 -12.30 12.53 10.98
CA TYR A 82 -13.55 12.00 10.47
C TYR A 82 -14.69 12.18 11.46
N SER A 83 -15.93 12.25 10.96
CA SER A 83 -17.15 12.13 11.76
C SER A 83 -17.57 10.65 11.86
N LYS A 84 -18.49 10.34 12.79
CA LYS A 84 -19.06 8.99 12.92
C LYS A 84 -19.77 8.51 11.65
N ASP A 85 -20.41 9.42 10.94
CA ASP A 85 -21.14 9.08 9.73
C ASP A 85 -20.19 8.95 8.53
N SER A 86 -19.26 9.87 8.35
CA SER A 86 -18.31 9.83 7.24
C SER A 86 -17.39 8.62 7.28
N ILE A 87 -16.96 8.15 8.47
CA ILE A 87 -16.15 6.94 8.55
C ILE A 87 -16.93 5.67 8.17
N LYS A 88 -18.22 5.59 8.51
CA LYS A 88 -19.09 4.48 8.10
C LYS A 88 -19.30 4.48 6.59
N GLU A 89 -19.57 5.63 6.02
CA GLU A 89 -19.66 5.79 4.56
C GLU A 89 -18.40 5.35 3.85
N TYR A 90 -17.25 5.83 4.29
CA TYR A 90 -15.94 5.43 3.77
C TYR A 90 -15.74 3.91 3.81
N TYR A 91 -16.02 3.25 4.96
CA TYR A 91 -15.85 1.79 5.03
C TYR A 91 -16.87 1.04 4.17
N ASN A 92 -18.08 1.53 4.00
CA ASN A 92 -19.05 0.96 3.07
C ASN A 92 -18.59 1.06 1.61
N GLU A 93 -17.94 2.13 1.24
CA GLU A 93 -17.39 2.29 -0.09
C GLU A 93 -16.15 1.41 -0.35
N VAL A 94 -15.31 1.20 0.68
CA VAL A 94 -14.13 0.33 0.60
C VAL A 94 -14.51 -1.14 0.61
N PHE A 95 -15.49 -1.50 1.44
CA PHE A 95 -15.99 -2.86 1.64
C PHE A 95 -17.50 -2.92 1.42
N PRO A 96 -17.98 -2.78 0.17
CA PRO A 96 -19.41 -2.75 -0.11
C PRO A 96 -20.08 -4.07 0.25
N ILE A 97 -21.35 -3.99 0.65
CA ILE A 97 -22.19 -5.15 0.84
C ILE A 97 -22.47 -5.78 -0.52
N ALA A 98 -22.20 -7.09 -0.67
CA ALA A 98 -22.48 -7.84 -1.88
C ALA A 98 -23.94 -8.35 -1.90
N GLY A 99 -24.61 -8.27 -3.08
CA GLY A 99 -25.93 -8.83 -3.30
C GLY A 99 -27.10 -8.03 -2.71
N ASP A 100 -28.28 -8.67 -2.62
CA ASP A 100 -29.54 -8.06 -2.18
C ASP A 100 -29.63 -7.78 -0.67
N ASN A 101 -28.60 -8.11 0.09
CA ASN A 101 -28.54 -7.94 1.53
C ASN A 101 -28.37 -6.48 2.00
N LYS A 102 -28.30 -5.51 1.09
CA LYS A 102 -28.19 -4.08 1.40
C LYS A 102 -29.30 -3.53 2.31
N ARG A 103 -30.43 -4.22 2.35
CA ARG A 103 -31.60 -3.77 3.15
C ARG A 103 -31.59 -4.25 4.60
N LEU A 104 -30.67 -5.16 4.97
CA LEU A 104 -30.66 -5.83 6.27
C LEU A 104 -29.47 -5.45 7.16
N LYS A 105 -28.44 -4.81 6.62
CA LYS A 105 -27.24 -4.42 7.37
C LYS A 105 -26.75 -3.04 6.94
N ASP A 106 -26.40 -2.22 7.91
CA ASP A 106 -25.80 -0.90 7.66
C ASP A 106 -24.35 -1.00 7.13
N LEU A 107 -23.60 -2.02 7.57
CA LEU A 107 -22.21 -2.26 7.20
C LEU A 107 -21.99 -3.71 6.77
N SER A 108 -21.03 -3.95 5.87
CA SER A 108 -20.53 -5.30 5.62
C SER A 108 -19.68 -5.80 6.78
N ARG A 109 -19.51 -7.14 6.91
CA ARG A 109 -18.65 -7.73 7.94
C ARG A 109 -17.23 -7.12 7.95
N ASN A 110 -16.65 -6.87 6.77
CA ASN A 110 -15.30 -6.29 6.68
C ASN A 110 -15.30 -4.78 7.02
N ALA A 111 -16.38 -4.07 6.73
CA ALA A 111 -16.54 -2.68 7.14
C ALA A 111 -16.74 -2.55 8.66
N GLU A 112 -17.47 -3.46 9.28
CA GLU A 112 -17.61 -3.57 10.74
C GLU A 112 -16.25 -3.85 11.39
N ALA A 113 -15.49 -4.84 10.88
CA ALA A 113 -14.16 -5.16 11.38
C ALA A 113 -13.19 -3.97 11.23
N ALA A 114 -13.27 -3.19 10.13
CA ALA A 114 -12.46 -1.99 9.98
C ALA A 114 -12.80 -0.92 11.02
N LEU A 115 -14.08 -0.76 11.33
CA LEU A 115 -14.55 0.18 12.35
C LEU A 115 -14.12 -0.23 13.77
N GLU A 116 -14.13 -1.54 14.08
CA GLU A 116 -13.62 -2.06 15.36
C GLU A 116 -12.10 -1.90 15.48
N THR A 117 -11.39 -2.12 14.38
CA THR A 117 -9.92 -2.11 14.34
C THR A 117 -9.34 -0.69 14.37
N VAL A 118 -10.08 0.33 13.96
CA VAL A 118 -9.56 1.71 13.79
C VAL A 118 -8.89 2.27 15.04
N ASN A 119 -9.34 1.90 16.24
CA ASN A 119 -8.80 2.37 17.52
C ASN A 119 -7.90 1.34 18.20
N THR A 120 -7.84 0.09 17.71
CA THR A 120 -7.12 -1.01 18.35
C THR A 120 -5.89 -1.47 17.60
N GLN A 121 -5.75 -1.11 16.32
CA GLN A 121 -4.60 -1.44 15.50
C GLN A 121 -3.29 -0.85 16.05
N PRO A 122 -2.14 -1.46 15.78
CA PRO A 122 -0.86 -0.93 16.21
C PRO A 122 -0.64 0.51 15.73
N GLY A 123 -0.33 1.42 16.65
CA GLY A 123 -0.11 2.84 16.36
C GLY A 123 -1.39 3.69 16.22
N ALA A 124 -2.57 3.14 16.49
CA ALA A 124 -3.83 3.88 16.44
C ALA A 124 -3.83 5.14 17.32
N ASN A 125 -3.20 5.07 18.49
CA ASN A 125 -3.07 6.17 19.43
C ASN A 125 -2.28 7.39 18.89
N LEU A 126 -1.45 7.20 17.87
CA LEU A 126 -0.66 8.28 17.24
C LEU A 126 -1.50 9.17 16.30
N SER A 127 -2.64 8.68 15.84
CA SER A 127 -3.49 9.36 14.86
C SER A 127 -4.97 9.14 15.10
N GLU A 128 -5.37 9.04 16.35
CA GLU A 128 -6.76 8.76 16.75
C GLU A 128 -7.75 9.77 16.16
N GLY A 129 -8.85 9.25 15.63
CA GLY A 129 -9.93 10.05 15.05
C GLY A 129 -9.62 10.70 13.71
N THR A 130 -8.49 10.38 13.06
CA THR A 130 -8.08 10.98 11.80
C THR A 130 -8.28 10.04 10.60
N TRP A 131 -8.33 10.59 9.39
CA TRP A 131 -8.41 9.80 8.16
C TRP A 131 -7.18 8.90 7.96
N TRP A 132 -6.04 9.25 8.58
CA TRP A 132 -4.88 8.37 8.60
C TRP A 132 -5.14 7.08 9.38
N SER A 133 -5.75 7.16 10.57
CA SER A 133 -6.12 5.95 11.32
C SER A 133 -7.20 5.14 10.61
N ALA A 134 -8.17 5.80 9.95
CA ALA A 134 -9.19 5.12 9.15
C ALA A 134 -8.60 4.37 7.96
N PHE A 135 -7.64 4.95 7.25
CA PHE A 135 -6.92 4.26 6.18
C PHE A 135 -6.06 3.10 6.70
N ASN A 136 -5.35 3.31 7.81
CA ASN A 136 -4.51 2.27 8.41
C ASN A 136 -5.31 1.05 8.89
N SER A 137 -6.54 1.22 9.38
CA SER A 137 -7.39 0.08 9.75
C SER A 137 -7.73 -0.81 8.54
N VAL A 138 -7.96 -0.21 7.37
CA VAL A 138 -8.17 -0.95 6.12
C VAL A 138 -6.91 -1.73 5.73
N THR A 139 -5.74 -1.09 5.80
CA THR A 139 -4.48 -1.76 5.46
C THR A 139 -4.17 -2.88 6.44
N TYR A 140 -4.39 -2.67 7.73
CA TYR A 140 -4.20 -3.67 8.76
C TYR A 140 -5.08 -4.92 8.52
N LEU A 141 -6.37 -4.73 8.27
CA LEU A 141 -7.27 -5.83 7.96
C LEU A 141 -6.79 -6.63 6.74
N ILE A 142 -6.43 -5.95 5.66
CA ILE A 142 -5.99 -6.62 4.42
C ILE A 142 -4.69 -7.37 4.64
N ASP A 143 -3.76 -6.81 5.40
CA ASP A 143 -2.43 -7.38 5.59
C ASP A 143 -2.38 -8.47 6.67
N HIS A 144 -3.30 -8.45 7.65
CA HIS A 144 -3.21 -9.32 8.83
C HIS A 144 -4.42 -10.21 9.06
N GLU A 145 -5.64 -9.82 8.65
CA GLU A 145 -6.86 -10.52 9.03
C GLU A 145 -7.62 -11.15 7.86
N LEU A 146 -7.65 -10.48 6.68
CA LEU A 146 -8.40 -10.99 5.54
C LEU A 146 -7.60 -12.05 4.78
N GLY A 147 -8.25 -13.20 4.50
CA GLY A 147 -7.68 -14.30 3.73
C GLY A 147 -7.61 -15.61 4.49
N VAL A 148 -7.47 -16.71 3.75
CA VAL A 148 -7.55 -18.08 4.29
C VAL A 148 -6.22 -18.54 4.89
N SER A 149 -5.09 -18.11 4.31
CA SER A 149 -3.74 -18.46 4.77
C SER A 149 -2.82 -17.25 4.73
N GLN A 150 -1.70 -17.33 5.46
CA GLN A 150 -0.69 -16.26 5.48
C GLN A 150 -0.10 -16.00 4.09
N ASP A 151 0.20 -17.04 3.33
CA ASP A 151 0.81 -16.91 1.99
C ASP A 151 -0.17 -16.28 1.00
N THR A 152 -1.42 -16.72 0.97
CA THR A 152 -2.45 -16.15 0.09
C THR A 152 -2.78 -14.70 0.47
N ARG A 153 -2.72 -14.36 1.76
CA ARG A 153 -2.91 -13.00 2.25
C ARG A 153 -1.79 -12.10 1.79
N LEU A 154 -0.53 -12.51 1.99
CA LEU A 154 0.65 -11.75 1.57
C LEU A 154 0.63 -11.49 0.06
N GLN A 155 0.36 -12.52 -0.73
CA GLN A 155 0.25 -12.41 -2.18
C GLN A 155 -0.88 -11.44 -2.59
N SER A 156 -2.05 -11.55 -1.98
CA SER A 156 -3.19 -10.66 -2.25
C SER A 156 -2.89 -9.22 -1.84
N ALA A 157 -2.32 -9.02 -0.65
CA ALA A 157 -2.02 -7.70 -0.08
C ALA A 157 -0.97 -6.93 -0.89
N TRP A 158 -0.05 -7.62 -1.56
CA TRP A 158 1.05 -7.01 -2.27
C TRP A 158 0.88 -6.96 -3.79
N PHE A 159 0.23 -7.96 -4.38
CA PHE A 159 0.15 -8.11 -5.85
C PHE A 159 -1.27 -8.29 -6.39
N GLY A 160 -2.23 -8.61 -5.53
CA GLY A 160 -3.57 -8.99 -5.92
C GLY A 160 -4.64 -7.96 -5.54
N LYS A 161 -5.83 -8.48 -5.29
CA LYS A 161 -7.03 -7.70 -4.95
C LYS A 161 -6.86 -6.87 -3.68
N GLY A 162 -6.07 -7.35 -2.70
CA GLY A 162 -5.78 -6.60 -1.48
C GLY A 162 -5.01 -5.30 -1.78
N ARG A 163 -3.99 -5.36 -2.66
CA ARG A 163 -3.28 -4.16 -3.10
C ARG A 163 -4.21 -3.15 -3.78
N GLN A 164 -5.03 -3.62 -4.74
CA GLN A 164 -5.98 -2.75 -5.44
C GLN A 164 -6.93 -2.07 -4.46
N LYS A 165 -7.41 -2.81 -3.47
CA LYS A 165 -8.29 -2.29 -2.42
C LYS A 165 -7.59 -1.24 -1.55
N LYS A 166 -6.34 -1.45 -1.16
CA LYS A 166 -5.54 -0.44 -0.42
C LYS A 166 -5.35 0.84 -1.21
N VAL A 167 -5.07 0.74 -2.51
CA VAL A 167 -4.93 1.91 -3.40
C VAL A 167 -6.26 2.67 -3.50
N SER A 168 -7.37 1.96 -3.71
CA SER A 168 -8.71 2.56 -3.74
C SER A 168 -9.07 3.21 -2.40
N ALA A 169 -8.78 2.53 -1.29
CA ALA A 169 -9.03 3.07 0.05
C ALA A 169 -8.23 4.36 0.33
N LEU A 170 -6.97 4.42 -0.11
CA LEU A 170 -6.17 5.64 0.02
C LEU A 170 -6.75 6.81 -0.78
N ALA A 171 -7.18 6.56 -2.03
CA ALA A 171 -7.81 7.58 -2.86
C ALA A 171 -9.08 8.13 -2.20
N LYS A 172 -9.97 7.24 -1.75
CA LYS A 172 -11.19 7.63 -1.05
C LYS A 172 -10.92 8.40 0.26
N ALA A 173 -9.97 7.94 1.08
CA ALA A 173 -9.59 8.63 2.31
C ALA A 173 -9.10 10.07 2.02
N LYS A 174 -8.40 10.28 0.90
CA LYS A 174 -8.00 11.62 0.46
C LYS A 174 -9.21 12.48 0.09
N ASP A 175 -10.16 11.93 -0.66
CA ASP A 175 -11.35 12.66 -1.08
C ASP A 175 -12.17 13.10 0.15
N TYR A 176 -12.38 12.21 1.11
CA TYR A 176 -13.04 12.55 2.37
C TYR A 176 -12.26 13.56 3.22
N ALA A 177 -10.92 13.44 3.28
CA ALA A 177 -10.09 14.39 4.01
C ALA A 177 -10.07 15.78 3.38
N MET A 178 -10.19 15.88 2.05
CA MET A 178 -10.30 17.16 1.35
C MET A 178 -11.69 17.80 1.49
N ALA A 179 -12.73 17.01 1.72
CA ALA A 179 -14.08 17.50 1.95
C ALA A 179 -14.34 17.91 3.42
N ALA A 180 -13.47 17.53 4.35
CA ALA A 180 -13.51 17.85 5.78
C ALA A 180 -12.70 19.10 6.11
#